data_2fd7c19c775e578f9d938b78526d5c80
#
_entry.id   2fd7c19c775e578f9d938b78526d5c80
#
_cell.length_a   1.000
_cell.length_b   1.000
_cell.length_c   1.000
_cell.angle_alpha   90.00
_cell.angle_beta   90.00
_cell.angle_gamma   90.00
#
_symmetry.space_group_name_H-M   'P 1'
#
loop_
_entity.id
_entity.type
_entity.pdbx_description
1 polymer ?
#
loop_
_entity_poly.entity_id
_entity_poly.type
_entity_poly.pdbx_seq_one_letter_code
_entity_poly.pdbx_strand_id
1 'polypeptide(L)'
;KFWKLAHHAAKSIGIKISKIGDELKAHQREVVFYDTPHFKLYNHGFILRKRTFYHHGAPDARHELVIKFRHPDKKVALAVDPRPLLPCEYTLKFKEEILLPKDGTLGMRLVYSHNCELDTPNIILTQRFETTADAFPALKHIDANPKAALSVVNNVSIGEYLVDLGMLDFGHGLEAKANLAVWRVRATNAPLVAEFAYQLKFESPDAVRRKQRELSEFFYTALQSRATDWVQRGTTKTALIYGYGHSSVKHEE
;
A
#
# COMPACT_ATOMS: atom_id res chain seq x y z
N LYS A 1 -15.78 -0.22 15.81
CA LYS A 1 -15.79 1.16 16.39
C LYS A 1 -15.32 2.19 15.35
N PHE A 2 -14.15 2.01 14.70
CA PHE A 2 -13.60 2.98 13.73
C PHE A 2 -14.56 3.31 12.57
N TRP A 3 -15.18 2.31 11.96
CA TRP A 3 -16.14 2.54 10.86
C TRP A 3 -17.33 3.42 11.25
N LYS A 4 -17.84 3.30 12.49
CA LYS A 4 -18.88 4.21 13.01
C LYS A 4 -18.37 5.65 13.10
N LEU A 5 -17.12 5.85 13.52
CA LEU A 5 -16.47 7.16 13.57
C LEU A 5 -16.33 7.73 12.15
N ALA A 6 -15.87 6.92 11.18
CA ALA A 6 -15.76 7.32 9.77
C ALA A 6 -17.12 7.72 9.18
N HIS A 7 -18.20 6.99 9.50
CA HIS A 7 -19.56 7.37 9.13
C HIS A 7 -19.98 8.74 9.68
N HIS A 8 -19.70 9.00 10.96
CA HIS A 8 -20.03 10.31 11.56
C HIS A 8 -19.21 11.43 10.90
N ALA A 9 -17.92 11.19 10.63
CA ALA A 9 -17.08 12.17 9.93
C ALA A 9 -17.62 12.47 8.53
N ALA A 10 -17.92 11.45 7.74
CA ALA A 10 -18.47 11.60 6.39
C ALA A 10 -19.80 12.36 6.41
N LYS A 11 -20.74 11.95 7.27
CA LYS A 11 -22.05 12.58 7.37
C LYS A 11 -21.94 14.06 7.76
N SER A 12 -21.02 14.42 8.66
CA SER A 12 -20.87 15.82 9.12
C SER A 12 -20.40 16.78 8.03
N ILE A 13 -19.87 16.26 6.92
CA ILE A 13 -19.37 17.06 5.79
C ILE A 13 -20.10 16.75 4.47
N GLY A 14 -21.26 16.06 4.56
CA GLY A 14 -22.12 15.83 3.41
C GLY A 14 -21.72 14.67 2.49
N ILE A 15 -20.75 13.83 2.88
CA ILE A 15 -20.41 12.62 2.13
C ILE A 15 -21.43 11.53 2.45
N LYS A 16 -22.04 10.97 1.42
CA LYS A 16 -22.93 9.83 1.53
C LYS A 16 -22.13 8.54 1.57
N ILE A 17 -22.60 7.57 2.34
CA ILE A 17 -21.98 6.24 2.43
C ILE A 17 -23.02 5.21 2.02
N SER A 18 -22.65 4.35 1.07
CA SER A 18 -23.41 3.16 0.69
C SER A 18 -22.69 1.89 1.11
N LYS A 19 -23.42 0.83 1.41
CA LYS A 19 -22.85 -0.49 1.71
C LYS A 19 -22.46 -1.20 0.41
N ILE A 20 -21.46 -2.09 0.50
CA ILE A 20 -21.13 -3.04 -0.57
C ILE A 20 -21.67 -4.40 -0.12
N GLY A 21 -22.85 -4.78 -0.66
CA GLY A 21 -23.53 -6.03 -0.29
C GLY A 21 -24.12 -6.02 1.12
N ASP A 22 -24.73 -7.14 1.49
CA ASP A 22 -25.44 -7.28 2.77
C ASP A 22 -24.51 -7.65 3.92
N GLU A 23 -23.38 -8.30 3.64
CA GLU A 23 -22.40 -8.75 4.64
C GLU A 23 -20.99 -8.22 4.35
N LEU A 24 -20.27 -7.90 5.43
CA LEU A 24 -18.85 -7.55 5.37
C LEU A 24 -18.04 -8.82 5.12
N LYS A 25 -17.45 -8.92 3.91
CA LYS A 25 -16.57 -10.04 3.55
C LYS A 25 -15.13 -9.68 3.88
N ALA A 26 -14.46 -10.54 4.65
CA ALA A 26 -13.04 -10.44 4.91
C ALA A 26 -12.26 -11.30 3.92
N HIS A 27 -11.28 -10.69 3.26
CA HIS A 27 -10.32 -11.40 2.40
C HIS A 27 -9.04 -11.61 3.20
N GLN A 28 -8.61 -12.85 3.31
CA GLN A 28 -7.38 -13.19 4.00
C GLN A 28 -6.25 -13.39 2.99
N ARG A 29 -5.08 -12.82 3.29
CA ARG A 29 -3.87 -13.02 2.51
C ARG A 29 -2.62 -12.91 3.37
N GLU A 30 -1.56 -13.58 2.93
CA GLU A 30 -0.22 -13.37 3.46
C GLU A 30 0.48 -12.30 2.65
N VAL A 31 1.23 -11.44 3.32
CA VAL A 31 2.02 -10.36 2.72
C VAL A 31 3.46 -10.50 3.15
N VAL A 32 4.37 -10.58 2.17
CA VAL A 32 5.81 -10.71 2.39
C VAL A 32 6.53 -9.67 1.55
N PHE A 33 7.50 -8.99 2.15
CA PHE A 33 8.37 -8.03 1.47
C PHE A 33 9.75 -8.63 1.25
N TYR A 34 10.37 -8.34 0.13
CA TYR A 34 11.70 -8.79 -0.23
C TYR A 34 12.62 -7.61 -0.51
N ASP A 35 13.83 -7.66 0.02
CA ASP A 35 14.85 -6.65 -0.22
C ASP A 35 16.25 -7.26 -0.04
N THR A 36 17.28 -6.50 -0.38
CA THR A 36 18.67 -6.81 -0.03
C THR A 36 18.90 -6.65 1.48
N PRO A 37 19.98 -7.21 2.05
CA PRO A 37 20.26 -7.11 3.49
C PRO A 37 20.33 -5.67 4.04
N HIS A 38 20.64 -4.70 3.18
CA HIS A 38 20.74 -3.28 3.55
C HIS A 38 19.58 -2.44 3.02
N PHE A 39 18.45 -3.07 2.69
CA PHE A 39 17.22 -2.42 2.21
C PHE A 39 17.45 -1.48 1.02
N LYS A 40 18.31 -1.88 0.08
CA LYS A 40 18.68 -1.05 -1.07
C LYS A 40 17.48 -0.71 -1.95
N LEU A 41 16.51 -1.64 -2.12
CA LEU A 41 15.29 -1.34 -2.87
C LEU A 41 14.50 -0.23 -2.17
N TYR A 42 14.22 -0.42 -0.88
CA TYR A 42 13.43 0.53 -0.09
C TYR A 42 14.08 1.91 -0.01
N ASN A 43 15.40 1.96 0.22
CA ASN A 43 16.16 3.19 0.29
C ASN A 43 16.22 3.97 -1.06
N HIS A 44 15.89 3.30 -2.17
CA HIS A 44 15.76 3.91 -3.50
C HIS A 44 14.29 4.05 -3.95
N GLY A 45 13.34 3.99 -3.02
CA GLY A 45 11.92 4.19 -3.29
C GLY A 45 11.21 2.97 -3.91
N PHE A 46 11.86 1.80 -4.00
CA PHE A 46 11.26 0.59 -4.51
C PHE A 46 10.75 -0.32 -3.40
N ILE A 47 9.65 -0.99 -3.67
CA ILE A 47 9.05 -2.01 -2.81
C ILE A 47 8.77 -3.24 -3.66
N LEU A 48 9.32 -4.39 -3.26
CA LEU A 48 9.03 -5.68 -3.85
C LEU A 48 8.22 -6.51 -2.84
N ARG A 49 6.97 -6.82 -3.19
CA ARG A 49 6.01 -7.42 -2.26
C ARG A 49 5.26 -8.57 -2.92
N LYS A 50 5.24 -9.73 -2.25
CA LYS A 50 4.40 -10.88 -2.62
C LYS A 50 3.16 -10.94 -1.72
N ARG A 51 2.01 -11.27 -2.32
CA ARG A 51 0.77 -11.61 -1.63
C ARG A 51 0.33 -13.00 -2.03
N THR A 52 0.05 -13.86 -1.06
CA THR A 52 -0.59 -15.17 -1.28
C THR A 52 -2.01 -15.09 -0.73
N PHE A 53 -2.98 -15.44 -1.55
CA PHE A 53 -4.39 -15.44 -1.15
C PHE A 53 -4.74 -16.69 -0.37
N TYR A 54 -5.75 -16.59 0.49
CA TYR A 54 -6.22 -17.69 1.31
C TYR A 54 -7.72 -17.87 1.15
N HIS A 55 -8.13 -19.11 0.92
CA HIS A 55 -9.52 -19.51 0.88
C HIS A 55 -9.75 -20.58 1.94
N HIS A 56 -10.74 -20.37 2.83
CA HIS A 56 -11.06 -21.30 3.93
C HIS A 56 -9.85 -21.71 4.78
N GLY A 57 -8.90 -20.80 4.99
CA GLY A 57 -7.69 -21.04 5.79
C GLY A 57 -6.54 -21.74 5.05
N ALA A 58 -6.72 -22.17 3.81
CA ALA A 58 -5.68 -22.76 2.96
C ALA A 58 -5.11 -21.73 1.97
N PRO A 59 -3.79 -21.77 1.69
CA PRO A 59 -3.21 -20.92 0.66
C PRO A 59 -3.72 -21.34 -0.72
N ASP A 60 -4.05 -20.35 -1.54
CA ASP A 60 -4.33 -20.52 -2.96
C ASP A 60 -3.02 -20.71 -3.73
N ALA A 61 -3.08 -21.43 -4.85
CA ALA A 61 -2.00 -21.48 -5.84
C ALA A 61 -1.72 -20.09 -6.44
N ARG A 62 -2.74 -19.23 -6.47
CA ARG A 62 -2.64 -17.86 -6.96
C ARG A 62 -1.88 -16.97 -5.96
N HIS A 63 -0.92 -16.22 -6.49
CA HIS A 63 -0.22 -15.18 -5.76
C HIS A 63 -0.03 -13.93 -6.64
N GLU A 64 0.16 -12.81 -6.00
CA GLU A 64 0.42 -11.52 -6.66
C GLU A 64 1.81 -11.05 -6.26
N LEU A 65 2.61 -10.65 -7.23
CA LEU A 65 3.85 -9.93 -7.00
C LEU A 65 3.66 -8.48 -7.42
N VAL A 66 4.08 -7.55 -6.57
CA VAL A 66 4.04 -6.12 -6.85
C VAL A 66 5.44 -5.55 -6.75
N ILE A 67 5.90 -4.94 -7.83
CA ILE A 67 6.98 -3.97 -7.79
C ILE A 67 6.37 -2.57 -7.82
N LYS A 68 6.76 -1.73 -6.88
CA LYS A 68 6.25 -0.38 -6.71
C LYS A 68 7.42 0.59 -6.57
N PHE A 69 7.42 1.64 -7.35
CA PHE A 69 8.28 2.80 -7.13
C PHE A 69 7.47 3.95 -6.55
N ARG A 70 7.98 4.63 -5.52
CA ARG A 70 7.32 5.74 -4.85
C ARG A 70 8.23 6.96 -4.76
N HIS A 71 7.70 8.14 -5.11
CA HIS A 71 8.45 9.39 -5.04
C HIS A 71 7.51 10.58 -4.77
N PRO A 72 7.94 11.64 -4.02
CA PRO A 72 7.14 12.83 -3.82
C PRO A 72 6.97 13.68 -5.08
N ASP A 73 7.92 13.64 -6.01
CA ASP A 73 7.81 14.30 -7.31
C ASP A 73 7.11 13.38 -8.33
N LYS A 74 6.01 13.89 -8.91
CA LYS A 74 5.22 13.19 -9.91
C LYS A 74 6.02 12.86 -11.17
N LYS A 75 6.88 13.77 -11.63
CA LYS A 75 7.68 13.56 -12.86
C LYS A 75 8.67 12.44 -12.67
N VAL A 76 9.34 12.40 -11.52
CA VAL A 76 10.28 11.34 -11.16
C VAL A 76 9.54 10.00 -11.06
N ALA A 77 8.36 9.97 -10.40
CA ALA A 77 7.57 8.74 -10.28
C ALA A 77 7.10 8.20 -11.65
N LEU A 78 6.75 9.09 -12.59
CA LEU A 78 6.34 8.74 -13.96
C LEU A 78 7.50 8.26 -14.83
N ALA A 79 8.71 8.78 -14.60
CA ALA A 79 9.89 8.43 -15.40
C ALA A 79 10.39 7.00 -15.16
N VAL A 80 10.03 6.39 -14.03
CA VAL A 80 10.42 5.01 -13.73
C VAL A 80 9.41 4.03 -14.31
N ASP A 81 9.87 3.14 -15.17
CA ASP A 81 9.05 2.07 -15.76
C ASP A 81 9.17 0.78 -14.96
N PRO A 82 8.15 0.37 -14.19
CA PRO A 82 8.21 -0.83 -13.35
C PRO A 82 7.88 -2.13 -14.10
N ARG A 83 7.76 -2.11 -15.44
CA ARG A 83 7.40 -3.31 -16.23
C ARG A 83 8.46 -4.40 -16.10
N PRO A 84 8.03 -5.67 -15.98
CA PRO A 84 8.94 -6.81 -15.94
C PRO A 84 9.33 -7.26 -17.35
N LEU A 85 10.43 -7.99 -17.43
CA LEU A 85 10.81 -8.82 -18.59
C LEU A 85 10.40 -10.29 -18.39
N LEU A 86 9.46 -10.58 -17.49
CA LEU A 86 8.93 -11.91 -17.21
C LEU A 86 7.76 -12.23 -18.15
N PRO A 87 7.65 -13.49 -18.60
CA PRO A 87 6.51 -13.96 -19.42
C PRO A 87 5.28 -14.18 -18.52
N CYS A 88 4.67 -13.14 -18.03
CA CYS A 88 3.47 -13.18 -17.19
C CYS A 88 2.56 -12.00 -17.47
N GLU A 89 1.29 -12.15 -17.14
CA GLU A 89 0.33 -11.05 -17.18
C GLU A 89 0.64 -10.03 -16.07
N TYR A 90 0.50 -8.76 -16.38
CA TYR A 90 0.68 -7.69 -15.43
C TYR A 90 -0.28 -6.53 -15.67
N THR A 91 -0.48 -5.73 -14.62
CA THR A 91 -1.26 -4.50 -14.66
C THR A 91 -0.41 -3.33 -14.15
N LEU A 92 -0.33 -2.26 -14.93
CA LEU A 92 0.30 -1.01 -14.51
C LEU A 92 -0.73 -0.11 -13.83
N LYS A 93 -0.33 0.54 -12.73
CA LYS A 93 -1.15 1.50 -12.00
C LYS A 93 -0.30 2.68 -11.57
N PHE A 94 -0.66 3.87 -12.02
CA PHE A 94 -0.11 5.10 -11.47
C PHE A 94 -1.07 5.65 -10.42
N LYS A 95 -0.56 5.97 -9.22
CA LYS A 95 -1.37 6.41 -8.09
C LYS A 95 -0.83 7.70 -7.50
N GLU A 96 -1.74 8.60 -7.18
CA GLU A 96 -1.52 9.68 -6.23
C GLU A 96 -1.96 9.19 -4.86
N GLU A 97 -1.09 9.25 -3.87
CA GLU A 97 -1.34 8.75 -2.52
C GLU A 97 -1.26 9.90 -1.52
N ILE A 98 -2.33 10.08 -0.74
CA ILE A 98 -2.37 11.03 0.37
C ILE A 98 -2.05 10.25 1.64
N LEU A 99 -0.96 10.61 2.31
CA LEU A 99 -0.44 9.97 3.51
C LEU A 99 -0.31 10.97 4.66
N LEU A 100 -0.17 10.45 5.88
CA LEU A 100 0.19 11.25 7.04
C LEU A 100 1.60 11.85 6.89
N PRO A 101 1.85 13.06 7.45
CA PRO A 101 3.18 13.63 7.51
C PRO A 101 4.18 12.73 8.25
N LYS A 102 5.46 12.80 7.86
CA LYS A 102 6.53 12.01 8.49
C LYS A 102 6.96 12.55 9.86
N ASP A 103 6.76 13.83 10.10
CA ASP A 103 7.14 14.53 11.34
C ASP A 103 6.23 14.20 12.54
N GLY A 104 5.25 13.34 12.34
CA GLY A 104 4.31 12.95 13.39
C GLY A 104 3.18 13.95 13.64
N THR A 105 3.09 15.02 12.85
CA THR A 105 1.95 15.93 12.91
C THR A 105 0.71 15.32 12.25
N LEU A 106 -0.46 15.89 12.54
CA LEU A 106 -1.68 15.62 11.77
C LEU A 106 -1.62 16.46 10.48
N GLY A 107 -2.28 15.95 9.43
CA GLY A 107 -2.29 16.62 8.14
C GLY A 107 -2.12 15.63 7.00
N MET A 108 -1.58 16.09 5.90
CA MET A 108 -1.38 15.25 4.72
C MET A 108 -0.10 15.59 3.98
N ARG A 109 0.52 14.58 3.39
CA ARG A 109 1.56 14.72 2.37
C ARG A 109 1.16 13.93 1.14
N LEU A 110 1.59 14.40 0.00
CA LEU A 110 1.32 13.79 -1.29
C LEU A 110 2.55 13.03 -1.76
N VAL A 111 2.32 11.82 -2.25
CA VAL A 111 3.34 11.02 -2.93
C VAL A 111 2.73 10.34 -4.15
N TYR A 112 3.57 10.04 -5.11
CA TYR A 112 3.17 9.34 -6.33
C TYR A 112 3.80 7.97 -6.38
N SER A 113 3.06 6.99 -6.88
CA SER A 113 3.60 5.66 -7.05
C SER A 113 3.26 5.08 -8.41
N HIS A 114 4.27 4.46 -9.04
CA HIS A 114 4.12 3.68 -10.25
C HIS A 114 4.28 2.21 -9.88
N ASN A 115 3.22 1.44 -10.06
CA ASN A 115 3.14 0.06 -9.61
C ASN A 115 2.98 -0.85 -10.82
N CYS A 116 3.65 -1.99 -10.79
CA CYS A 116 3.36 -3.13 -11.65
C CYS A 116 2.91 -4.30 -10.75
N GLU A 117 1.70 -4.77 -11.00
CA GLU A 117 1.11 -5.93 -10.31
C GLU A 117 1.13 -7.12 -11.28
N LEU A 118 1.84 -8.20 -10.91
CA LEU A 118 2.00 -9.42 -11.69
C LEU A 118 1.15 -10.51 -11.06
N ASP A 119 0.37 -11.22 -11.86
CA ASP A 119 -0.44 -12.35 -11.41
C ASP A 119 0.35 -13.66 -11.58
N THR A 120 0.59 -14.32 -10.49
CA THR A 120 1.26 -15.63 -10.39
C THR A 120 2.54 -15.76 -11.25
N PRO A 121 3.49 -14.81 -11.13
CA PRO A 121 4.71 -14.89 -11.91
C PRO A 121 5.60 -16.05 -11.47
N ASN A 122 6.20 -16.74 -12.43
CA ASN A 122 7.17 -17.80 -12.17
C ASN A 122 8.56 -17.19 -11.90
N ILE A 123 8.78 -16.73 -10.67
CA ILE A 123 10.05 -16.15 -10.22
C ILE A 123 10.38 -16.56 -8.80
N ILE A 124 11.65 -16.89 -8.55
CA ILE A 124 12.19 -17.13 -7.21
C ILE A 124 12.72 -15.80 -6.68
N LEU A 125 12.10 -15.26 -5.61
CA LEU A 125 12.44 -13.93 -5.08
C LEU A 125 13.66 -13.90 -4.15
N THR A 126 14.13 -15.06 -3.68
CA THR A 126 15.33 -15.18 -2.83
C THR A 126 16.63 -15.38 -3.62
N GLN A 127 16.64 -14.90 -4.87
CA GLN A 127 17.82 -14.96 -5.74
C GLN A 127 18.74 -13.75 -5.52
N ARG A 128 19.85 -13.72 -6.28
CA ARG A 128 20.76 -12.58 -6.33
C ARG A 128 20.06 -11.35 -6.87
N PHE A 129 20.48 -10.19 -6.41
CA PHE A 129 19.95 -8.90 -6.86
C PHE A 129 20.04 -8.75 -8.39
N GLU A 130 21.17 -9.15 -9.03
CA GLU A 130 21.33 -9.09 -10.47
C GLU A 130 20.23 -9.83 -11.22
N THR A 131 19.84 -11.04 -10.76
CA THR A 131 18.76 -11.83 -11.38
C THR A 131 17.40 -11.12 -11.25
N THR A 132 17.16 -10.49 -10.10
CA THR A 132 15.93 -9.70 -9.90
C THR A 132 15.93 -8.43 -10.74
N ALA A 133 17.09 -7.78 -10.89
CA ALA A 133 17.24 -6.59 -11.73
C ALA A 133 17.12 -6.91 -13.23
N ASP A 134 17.50 -8.11 -13.65
CA ASP A 134 17.24 -8.57 -15.03
C ASP A 134 15.76 -8.81 -15.30
N ALA A 135 15.04 -9.34 -14.30
CA ALA A 135 13.58 -9.48 -14.38
C ALA A 135 12.84 -8.13 -14.33
N PHE A 136 13.38 -7.17 -13.61
CA PHE A 136 12.81 -5.82 -13.42
C PHE A 136 13.87 -4.74 -13.75
N PRO A 137 14.00 -4.31 -15.02
CA PRO A 137 15.06 -3.40 -15.45
C PRO A 137 15.16 -2.07 -14.70
N ALA A 138 14.05 -1.58 -14.15
CA ALA A 138 14.05 -0.37 -13.31
C ALA A 138 15.00 -0.47 -12.10
N LEU A 139 15.28 -1.68 -11.61
CA LEU A 139 16.19 -1.91 -10.49
C LEU A 139 17.67 -1.79 -10.86
N LYS A 140 18.03 -1.83 -12.15
CA LYS A 140 19.44 -1.73 -12.61
C LYS A 140 20.13 -0.41 -12.26
N HIS A 141 19.33 0.62 -11.91
CA HIS A 141 19.85 1.92 -11.50
C HIS A 141 20.17 2.00 -9.99
N ILE A 142 19.86 0.94 -9.24
CA ILE A 142 20.15 0.88 -7.81
C ILE A 142 21.61 0.47 -7.60
N ASP A 143 22.34 1.26 -6.82
CA ASP A 143 23.70 0.90 -6.37
C ASP A 143 23.61 -0.19 -5.28
N ALA A 144 23.52 -1.44 -5.71
CA ALA A 144 23.48 -2.61 -4.87
C ALA A 144 24.48 -3.66 -5.34
N ASN A 145 25.02 -4.45 -4.40
CA ASN A 145 25.90 -5.57 -4.77
C ASN A 145 25.12 -6.59 -5.62
N PRO A 146 25.54 -6.84 -6.88
CA PRO A 146 24.84 -7.76 -7.79
C PRO A 146 24.66 -9.16 -7.21
N LYS A 147 25.62 -9.62 -6.39
CA LYS A 147 25.62 -10.95 -5.76
C LYS A 147 24.86 -11.02 -4.44
N ALA A 148 24.37 -9.88 -3.91
CA ALA A 148 23.58 -9.88 -2.70
C ALA A 148 22.27 -10.64 -2.95
N ALA A 149 21.95 -11.62 -2.09
CA ALA A 149 20.66 -12.31 -2.17
C ALA A 149 19.57 -11.41 -1.58
N LEU A 150 18.41 -11.38 -2.24
CA LEU A 150 17.22 -10.83 -1.61
C LEU A 150 16.72 -11.80 -0.54
N SER A 151 16.19 -11.25 0.52
CA SER A 151 15.61 -12.01 1.62
C SER A 151 14.29 -11.40 2.05
N VAL A 152 13.55 -12.15 2.84
CA VAL A 152 12.35 -11.62 3.51
C VAL A 152 12.77 -10.53 4.48
N VAL A 153 12.21 -9.34 4.32
CA VAL A 153 12.51 -8.18 5.17
C VAL A 153 12.26 -8.53 6.63
N ASN A 154 13.29 -8.39 7.47
CA ASN A 154 13.29 -8.67 8.91
C ASN A 154 12.73 -10.07 9.27
N ASN A 155 12.77 -11.04 8.35
CA ASN A 155 12.22 -12.39 8.52
C ASN A 155 10.74 -12.38 8.99
N VAL A 156 9.97 -11.36 8.61
CA VAL A 156 8.58 -11.23 9.03
C VAL A 156 7.62 -11.42 7.86
N SER A 157 6.61 -12.26 8.04
CA SER A 157 5.42 -12.33 7.18
C SER A 157 4.19 -11.85 7.92
N ILE A 158 3.27 -11.25 7.18
CA ILE A 158 2.08 -10.60 7.70
C ILE A 158 0.84 -11.35 7.24
N GLY A 159 -0.04 -11.69 8.19
CA GLY A 159 -1.43 -12.04 7.90
C GLY A 159 -2.23 -10.75 7.75
N GLU A 160 -2.77 -10.52 6.56
CA GLU A 160 -3.64 -9.38 6.29
C GLU A 160 -5.09 -9.84 6.17
N TYR A 161 -5.97 -9.19 6.94
CA TYR A 161 -7.41 -9.31 6.84
C TYR A 161 -7.96 -8.02 6.26
N LEU A 162 -8.42 -8.08 5.01
CA LEU A 162 -8.96 -6.92 4.29
C LEU A 162 -10.49 -7.02 4.26
N VAL A 163 -11.15 -5.97 4.75
CA VAL A 163 -12.62 -5.87 4.75
C VAL A 163 -13.05 -4.69 3.88
N ASP A 164 -13.90 -4.95 2.90
CA ASP A 164 -14.57 -3.92 2.12
C ASP A 164 -15.71 -3.32 2.96
N LEU A 165 -15.66 -2.02 3.22
CA LEU A 165 -16.57 -1.36 4.17
C LEU A 165 -17.77 -0.68 3.48
N GLY A 166 -17.58 -0.14 2.28
CA GLY A 166 -18.60 0.61 1.56
C GLY A 166 -18.03 1.55 0.51
N MET A 167 -18.90 2.35 -0.07
CA MET A 167 -18.54 3.41 -0.99
C MET A 167 -18.78 4.77 -0.34
N LEU A 168 -17.86 5.70 -0.57
CA LEU A 168 -17.93 7.11 -0.17
C LEU A 168 -18.25 7.94 -1.41
N ASP A 169 -19.41 8.58 -1.45
CA ASP A 169 -19.83 9.43 -2.56
C ASP A 169 -19.38 10.88 -2.34
N PHE A 170 -18.41 11.32 -3.13
CA PHE A 170 -17.90 12.69 -3.16
C PHE A 170 -18.71 13.61 -4.12
N GLY A 171 -19.83 13.12 -4.59
CA GLY A 171 -20.73 13.85 -5.49
C GLY A 171 -20.38 13.70 -6.97
N HIS A 172 -21.37 14.00 -7.83
CA HIS A 172 -21.25 13.94 -9.29
C HIS A 172 -20.73 12.60 -9.84
N GLY A 173 -21.10 11.49 -9.19
CA GLY A 173 -20.69 10.14 -9.61
C GLY A 173 -19.27 9.75 -9.23
N LEU A 174 -18.56 10.56 -8.44
CA LEU A 174 -17.23 10.19 -7.94
C LEU A 174 -17.36 9.43 -6.64
N GLU A 175 -17.19 8.12 -6.73
CA GLU A 175 -17.26 7.21 -5.58
C GLU A 175 -15.91 6.59 -5.25
N ALA A 176 -15.57 6.55 -3.96
CA ALA A 176 -14.39 5.88 -3.46
C ALA A 176 -14.75 4.60 -2.71
N LYS A 177 -14.11 3.50 -3.06
CA LYS A 177 -14.21 2.26 -2.29
C LYS A 177 -13.41 2.39 -1.00
N ALA A 178 -14.08 2.22 0.13
CA ALA A 178 -13.46 2.23 1.46
C ALA A 178 -13.18 0.81 1.94
N ASN A 179 -12.02 0.59 2.53
CA ASN A 179 -11.63 -0.69 3.12
C ASN A 179 -10.85 -0.50 4.43
N LEU A 180 -10.83 -1.57 5.21
CA LEU A 180 -10.03 -1.69 6.43
C LEU A 180 -9.13 -2.93 6.29
N ALA A 181 -7.82 -2.73 6.36
CA ALA A 181 -6.84 -3.80 6.41
C ALA A 181 -6.29 -3.93 7.82
N VAL A 182 -6.37 -5.12 8.40
CA VAL A 182 -5.76 -5.43 9.70
C VAL A 182 -4.56 -6.31 9.46
N TRP A 183 -3.38 -5.89 9.92
CA TRP A 183 -2.13 -6.59 9.82
C TRP A 183 -1.74 -7.22 11.16
N ARG A 184 -1.38 -8.48 11.11
CA ARG A 184 -0.87 -9.26 12.24
C ARG A 184 0.42 -9.95 11.83
N VAL A 185 1.37 -10.04 12.74
CA VAL A 185 2.58 -10.85 12.53
C VAL A 185 2.17 -12.32 12.47
N ARG A 186 2.44 -12.99 11.36
CA ARG A 186 1.90 -14.33 11.12
C ARG A 186 2.39 -15.37 12.13
N ALA A 187 3.67 -15.33 12.48
CA ALA A 187 4.27 -16.30 13.40
C ALA A 187 3.69 -16.25 14.82
N THR A 188 3.33 -15.07 15.31
CA THR A 188 2.87 -14.85 16.69
C THR A 188 1.40 -14.47 16.79
N ASN A 189 0.76 -14.19 15.66
CA ASN A 189 -0.56 -13.59 15.57
C ASN A 189 -0.70 -12.26 16.34
N ALA A 190 0.40 -11.62 16.69
CA ALA A 190 0.41 -10.31 17.36
C ALA A 190 -0.14 -9.23 16.42
N PRO A 191 -1.03 -8.34 16.88
CA PRO A 191 -1.51 -7.22 16.07
C PRO A 191 -0.37 -6.24 15.80
N LEU A 192 -0.26 -5.76 14.55
CA LEU A 192 0.75 -4.79 14.14
C LEU A 192 0.12 -3.42 13.89
N VAL A 193 -0.84 -3.36 12.98
CA VAL A 193 -1.50 -2.11 12.58
C VAL A 193 -2.83 -2.40 11.89
N ALA A 194 -3.77 -1.45 11.98
CA ALA A 194 -4.93 -1.40 11.12
C ALA A 194 -4.87 -0.15 10.24
N GLU A 195 -5.15 -0.31 8.94
CA GLU A 195 -5.20 0.81 8.00
C GLU A 195 -6.60 0.94 7.43
N PHE A 196 -7.19 2.10 7.62
CA PHE A 196 -8.35 2.53 6.86
C PHE A 196 -7.87 3.25 5.60
N ALA A 197 -8.36 2.82 4.46
CA ALA A 197 -8.05 3.44 3.18
C ALA A 197 -9.33 3.62 2.35
N TYR A 198 -9.36 4.64 1.51
CA TYR A 198 -10.36 4.77 0.46
C TYR A 198 -9.66 5.12 -0.85
N GLN A 199 -10.15 4.57 -1.93
CA GLN A 199 -9.54 4.70 -3.25
C GLN A 199 -10.57 5.10 -4.27
N LEU A 200 -10.26 6.20 -4.98
CA LEU A 200 -10.96 6.63 -6.18
C LEU A 200 -10.26 6.05 -7.40
N LYS A 201 -11.04 5.69 -8.40
CA LYS A 201 -10.53 5.30 -9.72
C LYS A 201 -11.07 6.29 -10.74
N PHE A 202 -10.19 6.83 -11.56
CA PHE A 202 -10.53 7.76 -12.63
C PHE A 202 -9.54 7.58 -13.79
N GLU A 203 -10.01 7.84 -15.01
CA GLU A 203 -9.19 7.64 -16.22
C GLU A 203 -8.18 8.77 -16.43
N SER A 204 -8.53 9.99 -16.00
CA SER A 204 -7.67 11.15 -16.11
C SER A 204 -7.80 12.06 -14.88
N PRO A 205 -6.75 12.85 -14.53
CA PRO A 205 -6.82 13.80 -13.42
C PRO A 205 -7.96 14.81 -13.54
N ASP A 206 -8.35 15.16 -14.78
CA ASP A 206 -9.41 16.14 -15.06
C ASP A 206 -10.81 15.58 -14.80
N ALA A 207 -10.95 14.25 -14.64
CA ALA A 207 -12.20 13.62 -14.23
C ALA A 207 -12.58 13.96 -12.77
N VAL A 208 -11.62 14.43 -11.95
CA VAL A 208 -11.85 14.81 -10.56
C VAL A 208 -11.96 16.34 -10.47
N ARG A 209 -13.15 16.84 -10.17
CA ARG A 209 -13.37 18.27 -9.98
C ARG A 209 -12.68 18.77 -8.72
N ARG A 210 -12.25 20.03 -8.72
CA ARG A 210 -11.58 20.67 -7.58
C ARG A 210 -12.36 20.50 -6.27
N LYS A 211 -13.67 20.73 -6.28
CA LYS A 211 -14.51 20.57 -5.07
C LYS A 211 -14.54 19.14 -4.53
N GLN A 212 -14.48 18.13 -5.40
CA GLN A 212 -14.45 16.72 -5.00
C GLN A 212 -13.09 16.37 -4.34
N ARG A 213 -11.99 16.90 -4.90
CA ARG A 213 -10.66 16.76 -4.30
C ARG A 213 -10.63 17.41 -2.92
N GLU A 214 -11.03 18.66 -2.80
CA GLU A 214 -11.11 19.39 -1.54
C GLU A 214 -11.96 18.65 -0.49
N LEU A 215 -13.10 18.08 -0.89
CA LEU A 215 -13.96 17.30 -0.02
C LEU A 215 -13.29 16.00 0.47
N SER A 216 -12.56 15.31 -0.43
CA SER A 216 -11.78 14.13 -0.08
C SER A 216 -10.66 14.43 0.90
N GLU A 217 -9.90 15.51 0.67
CA GLU A 217 -8.84 15.98 1.55
C GLU A 217 -9.39 16.43 2.92
N PHE A 218 -10.53 17.11 2.92
CA PHE A 218 -11.20 17.50 4.15
C PHE A 218 -11.69 16.29 4.95
N PHE A 219 -12.23 15.26 4.26
CA PHE A 219 -12.61 14.02 4.92
C PHE A 219 -11.41 13.32 5.57
N TYR A 220 -10.27 13.29 4.86
CA TYR A 220 -9.03 12.69 5.37
C TYR A 220 -8.56 13.37 6.66
N THR A 221 -8.56 14.69 6.71
CA THR A 221 -8.15 15.45 7.90
C THR A 221 -9.19 15.39 9.02
N ALA A 222 -10.49 15.40 8.69
CA ALA A 222 -11.57 15.24 9.66
C ALA A 222 -11.52 13.87 10.37
N LEU A 223 -11.16 12.81 9.64
CA LEU A 223 -10.94 11.48 10.24
C LEU A 223 -9.80 11.49 11.24
N GLN A 224 -8.68 12.11 10.92
CA GLN A 224 -7.53 12.20 11.82
C GLN A 224 -7.87 12.92 13.12
N SER A 225 -8.55 14.06 13.02
CA SER A 225 -8.97 14.85 14.18
C SER A 225 -9.93 14.09 15.11
N ARG A 226 -10.81 13.24 14.55
CA ARG A 226 -11.78 12.43 15.31
C ARG A 226 -11.18 11.13 15.84
N ALA A 227 -10.10 10.65 15.25
CA ALA A 227 -9.44 9.40 15.57
C ALA A 227 -8.04 9.60 16.17
N THR A 228 -7.75 10.75 16.74
CA THR A 228 -6.41 11.17 17.19
C THR A 228 -5.70 10.11 18.03
N ASP A 229 -6.42 9.44 18.95
CA ASP A 229 -5.87 8.41 19.82
C ASP A 229 -5.61 7.07 19.11
N TRP A 230 -6.11 6.92 17.89
CA TRP A 230 -5.99 5.69 17.09
C TRP A 230 -5.02 5.83 15.92
N VAL A 231 -4.62 7.06 15.62
CA VAL A 231 -3.73 7.35 14.49
C VAL A 231 -2.29 7.11 14.90
N GLN A 232 -1.66 6.12 14.27
CA GLN A 232 -0.21 5.95 14.37
C GLN A 232 0.46 6.96 13.43
N ARG A 233 1.14 7.93 14.02
CA ARG A 233 1.73 9.07 13.31
C ARG A 233 3.16 8.77 12.85
N GLY A 234 3.62 9.49 11.84
CA GLY A 234 5.02 9.50 11.41
C GLY A 234 5.49 8.21 10.73
N THR A 235 4.57 7.30 10.38
CA THR A 235 4.93 6.01 9.77
C THR A 235 3.90 5.53 8.75
N THR A 236 4.29 4.53 7.96
CA THR A 236 3.43 3.81 7.02
C THR A 236 3.43 2.31 7.34
N LYS A 237 2.48 1.56 6.81
CA LYS A 237 2.48 0.08 6.94
C LYS A 237 3.80 -0.54 6.47
N THR A 238 4.36 -0.06 5.36
CA THR A 238 5.63 -0.52 4.82
C THR A 238 6.77 -0.20 5.78
N ALA A 239 6.86 1.04 6.27
CA ALA A 239 7.90 1.46 7.22
C ALA A 239 7.88 0.61 8.51
N LEU A 240 6.69 0.19 8.98
CA LEU A 240 6.57 -0.70 10.14
C LEU A 240 7.22 -2.08 9.90
N ILE A 241 7.18 -2.60 8.67
CA ILE A 241 7.84 -3.87 8.34
C ILE A 241 9.36 -3.69 8.27
N TYR A 242 9.82 -2.61 7.64
CA TYR A 242 11.25 -2.33 7.54
C TYR A 242 11.89 -1.96 8.88
N GLY A 243 11.12 -1.42 9.82
CA GLY A 243 11.54 -1.15 11.20
C GLY A 243 11.25 -2.29 12.19
N TYR A 244 10.67 -3.41 11.76
CA TYR A 244 10.26 -4.47 12.67
C TYR A 244 11.46 -5.14 13.35
N GLY A 245 11.43 -5.22 14.69
CA GLY A 245 12.52 -5.81 15.48
C GLY A 245 13.73 -4.90 15.68
N HIS A 246 13.74 -3.69 15.12
CA HIS A 246 14.82 -2.72 15.28
C HIS A 246 14.34 -1.49 16.04
N SER A 247 15.06 -1.10 17.10
CA SER A 247 14.86 0.19 17.76
C SER A 247 15.43 1.29 16.85
N SER A 248 14.56 2.08 16.23
CA SER A 248 14.90 3.28 15.47
C SER A 248 15.73 3.07 14.18
N VAL A 249 15.12 2.58 13.12
CA VAL A 249 15.61 2.88 11.76
C VAL A 249 14.67 3.94 11.17
N LYS A 250 15.11 5.19 11.13
CA LYS A 250 14.44 6.23 10.34
C LYS A 250 14.81 5.98 8.88
N HIS A 251 13.91 5.36 8.12
CA HIS A 251 14.05 5.26 6.67
C HIS A 251 13.37 6.46 6.02
N GLU A 252 14.05 7.08 5.08
CA GLU A 252 13.48 8.13 4.23
C GLU A 252 12.66 7.46 3.12
N GLU A 253 11.33 7.50 3.24
CA GLU A 253 10.38 7.29 2.13
C GLU A 253 10.10 8.60 1.41
#